data_266355db28b0366cecacde87505510d7
#
_entry.id   266355db28b0366cecacde87505510d7
#
_cell.length_a   1.000
_cell.length_b   1.000
_cell.length_c   1.000
_cell.angle_alpha   90.00
_cell.angle_beta   90.00
_cell.angle_gamma   90.00
#
_symmetry.space_group_name_H-M   'P 1'
#
loop_
_entity.id
_entity.type
_entity.pdbx_description
1 polymer ?
#
loop_
_entity_poly.entity_id
_entity_poly.type
_entity_poly.pdbx_seq_one_letter_code
_entity_poly.pdbx_strand_id
1 'polypeptide(L)'
;MSEFDVAIVGAGMVGASLACGLIDAGFNVALIESGELNSSQDWPLEQVDARVSALSLASENLLKNLQAWPIIENMARLQAYDAMHVWDACGTGKLHFTAAEQHLPYLGHIAENRTITSALHQLLEHKKYHLFEQAQVVDMSPEEVSPRTLTLGSGEQITATIVVGADGANSKIRQLAGLPTREWDYPHHALITRVKVTKSHQNAAWQRFTEDGILAFLPLLGAAEEGLDQHYCSIVWSQPK
;
A
#
# COMPACT_ATOMS: atom_id res chain seq x y z
N MET A 1 29.98 -8.70 -11.69
CA MET A 1 29.10 -8.23 -10.61
C MET A 1 28.66 -6.81 -10.94
N SER A 2 27.37 -6.56 -10.97
CA SER A 2 26.84 -5.20 -11.15
C SER A 2 26.83 -4.49 -9.80
N GLU A 3 27.33 -3.26 -9.76
CA GLU A 3 27.44 -2.46 -8.54
C GLU A 3 26.36 -1.36 -8.53
N PHE A 4 25.61 -1.28 -7.43
CA PHE A 4 24.50 -0.34 -7.23
C PHE A 4 24.70 0.52 -6.00
N ASP A 5 24.17 1.73 -6.00
CA ASP A 5 24.10 2.54 -4.79
C ASP A 5 23.12 1.92 -3.80
N VAL A 6 21.94 1.51 -4.31
CA VAL A 6 20.86 0.94 -3.49
C VAL A 6 20.24 -0.27 -4.20
N ALA A 7 20.12 -1.38 -3.47
CA ALA A 7 19.30 -2.53 -3.86
C ALA A 7 18.02 -2.55 -3.01
N ILE A 8 16.87 -2.49 -3.67
CA ILE A 8 15.54 -2.54 -3.04
C ILE A 8 14.92 -3.90 -3.33
N VAL A 9 14.58 -4.64 -2.29
CA VAL A 9 13.94 -5.95 -2.41
C VAL A 9 12.45 -5.83 -2.09
N GLY A 10 11.62 -6.10 -3.08
CA GLY A 10 10.18 -5.92 -3.07
C GLY A 10 9.73 -4.65 -3.80
N ALA A 11 8.87 -4.81 -4.82
CA ALA A 11 8.31 -3.74 -5.64
C ALA A 11 6.84 -3.42 -5.30
N GLY A 12 6.40 -3.71 -4.07
CA GLY A 12 5.11 -3.25 -3.55
C GLY A 12 5.08 -1.72 -3.40
N MET A 13 3.99 -1.16 -2.87
CA MET A 13 3.81 0.29 -2.72
C MET A 13 5.02 0.98 -2.08
N VAL A 14 5.63 0.37 -1.06
CA VAL A 14 6.76 0.96 -0.31
C VAL A 14 8.04 0.94 -1.16
N GLY A 15 8.41 -0.23 -1.68
CA GLY A 15 9.65 -0.38 -2.47
C GLY A 15 9.60 0.38 -3.78
N ALA A 16 8.47 0.35 -4.50
CA ALA A 16 8.30 1.10 -5.73
C ALA A 16 8.33 2.62 -5.51
N SER A 17 7.70 3.12 -4.42
CA SER A 17 7.79 4.55 -4.05
C SER A 17 9.22 4.97 -3.77
N LEU A 18 9.95 4.16 -3.00
CA LEU A 18 11.37 4.44 -2.68
C LEU A 18 12.22 4.41 -3.96
N ALA A 19 12.02 3.40 -4.82
CA ALA A 19 12.72 3.30 -6.10
C ALA A 19 12.51 4.55 -6.96
N CYS A 20 11.25 4.98 -7.15
CA CYS A 20 10.95 6.22 -7.89
C CYS A 20 11.72 7.42 -7.35
N GLY A 21 11.68 7.64 -6.03
CA GLY A 21 12.35 8.77 -5.41
C GLY A 21 13.87 8.74 -5.51
N LEU A 22 14.49 7.58 -5.32
CA LEU A 22 15.95 7.43 -5.41
C LEU A 22 16.45 7.58 -6.86
N ILE A 23 15.73 7.03 -7.83
CA ILE A 23 16.06 7.19 -9.25
C ILE A 23 15.99 8.66 -9.65
N ASP A 24 14.95 9.39 -9.22
CA ASP A 24 14.82 10.83 -9.49
C ASP A 24 15.92 11.66 -8.81
N ALA A 25 16.44 11.18 -7.69
CA ALA A 25 17.60 11.77 -7.01
C ALA A 25 18.95 11.39 -7.65
N GLY A 26 18.95 10.56 -8.71
CA GLY A 26 20.15 10.22 -9.49
C GLY A 26 20.93 9.02 -8.96
N PHE A 27 20.37 8.23 -8.03
CA PHE A 27 21.02 7.00 -7.55
C PHE A 27 20.90 5.86 -8.57
N ASN A 28 21.95 5.01 -8.62
CA ASN A 28 21.93 3.76 -9.37
C ASN A 28 21.21 2.68 -8.54
N VAL A 29 19.96 2.36 -8.94
CA VAL A 29 19.06 1.50 -8.18
C VAL A 29 18.91 0.13 -8.84
N ALA A 30 19.05 -0.93 -8.05
CA ALA A 30 18.56 -2.27 -8.37
C ALA A 30 17.22 -2.48 -7.65
N LEU A 31 16.17 -2.85 -8.40
CA LEU A 31 14.88 -3.26 -7.87
C LEU A 31 14.70 -4.74 -8.11
N ILE A 32 14.49 -5.51 -7.04
CA ILE A 32 14.34 -6.98 -7.08
C ILE A 32 12.92 -7.31 -6.66
N GLU A 33 12.17 -7.99 -7.54
CA GLU A 33 10.79 -8.39 -7.28
C GLU A 33 10.60 -9.89 -7.57
N SER A 34 9.95 -10.58 -6.66
CA SER A 34 9.66 -12.01 -6.76
C SER A 34 8.59 -12.35 -7.80
N GLY A 35 7.74 -11.42 -8.10
CA GLY A 35 6.72 -11.48 -9.16
C GLY A 35 7.11 -10.67 -10.38
N GLU A 36 6.11 -10.32 -11.17
CA GLU A 36 6.20 -9.38 -12.28
C GLU A 36 5.66 -8.01 -11.85
N LEU A 37 6.23 -6.94 -12.38
CA LEU A 37 5.64 -5.61 -12.23
C LEU A 37 4.32 -5.56 -13.03
N ASN A 38 3.32 -4.96 -12.44
CA ASN A 38 2.02 -4.83 -13.08
C ASN A 38 1.61 -3.35 -13.14
N SER A 39 1.73 -2.77 -14.32
CA SER A 39 1.30 -1.40 -14.65
C SER A 39 -0.10 -1.34 -15.25
N SER A 40 -0.82 -2.47 -15.33
CA SER A 40 -2.17 -2.53 -15.90
C SER A 40 -3.14 -1.60 -15.15
N GLN A 41 -4.00 -0.94 -15.92
CA GLN A 41 -5.09 -0.09 -15.44
C GLN A 41 -6.47 -0.65 -15.84
N ASP A 42 -6.49 -1.74 -16.62
CA ASP A 42 -7.69 -2.31 -17.23
C ASP A 42 -8.43 -3.25 -16.27
N TRP A 43 -8.87 -2.70 -15.14
CA TRP A 43 -9.78 -3.41 -14.26
C TRP A 43 -11.20 -2.87 -14.42
N PRO A 44 -12.20 -3.73 -14.71
CA PRO A 44 -13.59 -3.30 -14.71
C PRO A 44 -13.95 -2.60 -13.40
N LEU A 45 -14.75 -1.54 -13.47
CA LEU A 45 -15.12 -0.76 -12.27
C LEU A 45 -15.84 -1.61 -11.21
N GLU A 46 -16.51 -2.69 -11.66
CA GLU A 46 -17.19 -3.66 -10.78
C GLU A 46 -16.20 -4.54 -10.00
N GLN A 47 -14.97 -4.68 -10.48
CA GLN A 47 -13.91 -5.44 -9.82
C GLN A 47 -13.11 -4.53 -8.88
N VAL A 48 -13.68 -4.17 -7.74
CA VAL A 48 -12.93 -3.47 -6.70
C VAL A 48 -12.10 -4.47 -5.91
N ASP A 49 -10.81 -4.14 -5.70
CA ASP A 49 -9.95 -4.94 -4.83
C ASP A 49 -10.46 -4.89 -3.39
N ALA A 50 -10.42 -6.03 -2.71
CA ALA A 50 -10.76 -6.10 -1.29
C ALA A 50 -9.75 -5.33 -0.42
N ARG A 51 -8.50 -5.21 -0.89
CA ARG A 51 -7.44 -4.50 -0.18
C ARG A 51 -7.45 -3.03 -0.56
N VAL A 52 -7.87 -2.20 0.38
CA VAL A 52 -7.82 -0.75 0.26
C VAL A 52 -6.98 -0.14 1.38
N SER A 53 -6.45 1.03 1.12
CA SER A 53 -5.72 1.84 2.11
C SER A 53 -6.40 3.19 2.27
N ALA A 54 -6.49 3.64 3.52
CA ALA A 54 -6.85 5.02 3.82
C ALA A 54 -5.57 5.87 3.75
N LEU A 55 -5.40 6.60 2.68
CA LEU A 55 -4.26 7.48 2.46
C LEU A 55 -4.47 8.78 3.21
N SER A 56 -3.50 9.14 4.05
CA SER A 56 -3.44 10.47 4.65
C SER A 56 -2.97 11.52 3.64
N LEU A 57 -3.19 12.79 3.93
CA LEU A 57 -2.65 13.89 3.13
C LEU A 57 -1.13 13.86 2.99
N ALA A 58 -0.41 13.33 4.00
CA ALA A 58 1.03 13.16 3.91
C ALA A 58 1.42 12.11 2.86
N SER A 59 0.70 10.97 2.81
CA SER A 59 0.91 9.93 1.79
C SER A 59 0.53 10.43 0.40
N GLU A 60 -0.55 11.18 0.28
CA GLU A 60 -0.96 11.83 -0.96
C GLU A 60 0.12 12.81 -1.47
N ASN A 61 0.66 13.65 -0.59
CA ASN A 61 1.72 14.59 -0.94
C ASN A 61 2.99 13.87 -1.39
N LEU A 62 3.35 12.75 -0.76
CA LEU A 62 4.45 11.90 -1.21
C LEU A 62 4.19 11.41 -2.65
N LEU A 63 3.01 10.85 -2.91
CA LEU A 63 2.65 10.34 -4.24
C LEU A 63 2.56 11.46 -5.30
N LYS A 64 2.16 12.68 -4.91
CA LYS A 64 2.22 13.87 -5.76
C LYS A 64 3.65 14.25 -6.12
N ASN A 65 4.55 14.27 -5.14
CA ASN A 65 5.95 14.59 -5.36
C ASN A 65 6.64 13.56 -6.27
N LEU A 66 6.24 12.29 -6.19
CA LEU A 66 6.69 11.22 -7.08
C LEU A 66 6.03 11.24 -8.46
N GLN A 67 5.07 12.13 -8.71
CA GLN A 67 4.25 12.19 -9.93
C GLN A 67 3.32 10.99 -10.14
N ALA A 68 3.11 10.17 -9.12
CA ALA A 68 2.20 9.02 -9.16
C ALA A 68 0.73 9.44 -9.02
N TRP A 69 0.47 10.54 -8.31
CA TRP A 69 -0.89 10.96 -7.97
C TRP A 69 -1.79 11.21 -9.19
N PRO A 70 -1.35 11.94 -10.25
CA PRO A 70 -2.16 12.14 -11.45
C PRO A 70 -2.55 10.82 -12.14
N ILE A 71 -1.67 9.81 -12.12
CA ILE A 71 -1.94 8.50 -12.67
C ILE A 71 -3.03 7.80 -11.86
N ILE A 72 -2.92 7.85 -10.52
CA ILE A 72 -3.91 7.28 -9.60
C ILE A 72 -5.29 7.94 -9.79
N GLU A 73 -5.33 9.26 -9.90
CA GLU A 73 -6.58 10.02 -10.14
C GLU A 73 -7.24 9.61 -11.46
N ASN A 74 -6.45 9.45 -12.53
CA ASN A 74 -6.96 9.06 -13.84
C ASN A 74 -7.57 7.65 -13.87
N MET A 75 -7.19 6.77 -12.95
CA MET A 75 -7.81 5.45 -12.81
C MET A 75 -9.24 5.52 -12.24
N ALA A 76 -9.69 6.67 -11.73
CA ALA A 76 -11.03 6.91 -11.18
C ALA A 76 -11.43 5.87 -10.10
N ARG A 77 -10.49 5.55 -9.20
CA ARG A 77 -10.67 4.55 -8.12
C ARG A 77 -10.34 5.11 -6.73
N LEU A 78 -10.39 6.42 -6.60
CA LEU A 78 -10.18 7.14 -5.35
C LEU A 78 -11.53 7.60 -4.79
N GLN A 79 -11.74 7.39 -3.50
CA GLN A 79 -12.86 7.97 -2.77
C GLN A 79 -12.34 8.88 -1.67
N ALA A 80 -12.51 10.18 -1.83
CA ALA A 80 -12.24 11.13 -0.76
C ALA A 80 -13.20 10.89 0.42
N TYR A 81 -12.71 11.01 1.64
CA TYR A 81 -13.55 11.03 2.83
C TYR A 81 -13.28 12.30 3.64
N ASP A 82 -14.35 12.94 4.09
CA ASP A 82 -14.33 14.22 4.79
C ASP A 82 -14.77 14.13 6.26
N ALA A 83 -15.24 12.95 6.67
CA ALA A 83 -15.63 12.67 8.03
C ALA A 83 -15.21 11.27 8.49
N MET A 84 -14.97 11.14 9.78
CA MET A 84 -14.72 9.86 10.45
C MET A 84 -15.52 9.78 11.75
N HIS A 85 -16.32 8.74 11.87
CA HIS A 85 -17.15 8.47 13.03
C HIS A 85 -16.64 7.21 13.72
N VAL A 86 -16.26 7.32 14.97
CA VAL A 86 -15.79 6.22 15.80
C VAL A 86 -16.61 6.16 17.08
N TRP A 87 -17.13 5.00 17.44
CA TRP A 87 -17.87 4.85 18.67
C TRP A 87 -17.74 3.47 19.30
N ASP A 88 -17.96 3.43 20.60
CA ASP A 88 -18.06 2.22 21.40
C ASP A 88 -19.52 1.72 21.39
N ALA A 89 -19.71 0.42 21.15
CA ALA A 89 -21.04 -0.21 21.14
C ALA A 89 -21.65 -0.33 22.52
N CYS A 90 -20.82 -0.52 23.55
CA CYS A 90 -21.23 -0.81 24.92
C CYS A 90 -21.10 0.44 25.82
N GLY A 91 -20.25 1.38 25.44
CA GLY A 91 -20.00 2.61 26.17
C GLY A 91 -20.67 3.86 25.57
N THR A 92 -20.36 4.99 26.15
CA THR A 92 -20.81 6.31 25.67
C THR A 92 -19.76 7.03 24.84
N GLY A 93 -18.58 6.42 24.68
CA GLY A 93 -17.45 6.98 23.95
C GLY A 93 -17.77 7.17 22.48
N LYS A 94 -17.67 8.43 21.99
CA LYS A 94 -17.81 8.77 20.57
C LYS A 94 -16.75 9.79 20.20
N LEU A 95 -16.12 9.57 19.05
CA LEU A 95 -15.21 10.52 18.41
C LEU A 95 -15.75 10.84 17.02
N HIS A 96 -15.69 12.09 16.68
CA HIS A 96 -16.09 12.60 15.37
C HIS A 96 -15.02 13.56 14.89
N PHE A 97 -14.53 13.33 13.69
CA PHE A 97 -13.56 14.18 13.03
C PHE A 97 -14.14 14.61 11.70
N THR A 98 -14.04 15.89 11.39
CA THR A 98 -14.40 16.42 10.08
C THR A 98 -13.26 17.21 9.47
N ALA A 99 -13.18 17.16 8.15
CA ALA A 99 -12.22 17.97 7.39
C ALA A 99 -12.47 19.47 7.63
N ALA A 100 -13.75 19.88 7.75
CA ALA A 100 -14.13 21.26 8.00
C ALA A 100 -13.57 21.80 9.33
N GLU A 101 -13.60 21.01 10.41
CA GLU A 101 -13.01 21.37 11.72
C GLU A 101 -11.50 21.57 11.65
N GLN A 102 -10.85 20.89 10.70
CA GLN A 102 -9.40 20.97 10.46
C GLN A 102 -9.04 21.99 9.36
N HIS A 103 -10.01 22.68 8.78
CA HIS A 103 -9.84 23.59 7.63
C HIS A 103 -9.18 22.88 6.42
N LEU A 104 -9.52 21.59 6.21
CA LEU A 104 -9.05 20.77 5.12
C LEU A 104 -10.16 20.50 4.11
N PRO A 105 -9.86 20.26 2.83
CA PRO A 105 -10.86 19.88 1.84
C PRO A 105 -11.41 18.47 2.06
N TYR A 106 -10.62 17.59 2.63
CA TYR A 106 -10.95 16.21 3.01
C TYR A 106 -9.92 15.71 4.04
N LEU A 107 -10.22 14.60 4.73
CA LEU A 107 -9.30 13.97 5.68
C LEU A 107 -8.27 13.06 4.98
N GLY A 108 -8.62 12.53 3.83
CA GLY A 108 -7.79 11.65 3.03
C GLY A 108 -8.59 10.95 1.94
N HIS A 109 -7.99 9.90 1.35
CA HIS A 109 -8.60 9.10 0.30
C HIS A 109 -8.57 7.62 0.64
N ILE A 110 -9.66 6.92 0.33
CA ILE A 110 -9.65 5.46 0.28
C ILE A 110 -9.26 5.06 -1.15
N ALA A 111 -8.19 4.29 -1.28
CA ALA A 111 -7.64 3.84 -2.56
C ALA A 111 -7.41 2.33 -2.55
N GLU A 112 -7.66 1.67 -3.67
CA GLU A 112 -7.28 0.28 -3.85
C GLU A 112 -5.75 0.15 -3.89
N ASN A 113 -5.19 -0.82 -3.17
CA ASN A 113 -3.73 -0.99 -3.09
C ASN A 113 -3.11 -1.24 -4.48
N ARG A 114 -3.80 -2.00 -5.33
CA ARG A 114 -3.35 -2.27 -6.70
C ARG A 114 -3.27 -1.01 -7.56
N THR A 115 -4.16 -0.03 -7.35
CA THR A 115 -4.14 1.25 -8.08
C THR A 115 -2.87 2.04 -7.77
N ILE A 116 -2.48 2.09 -6.50
CA ILE A 116 -1.25 2.76 -6.07
C ILE A 116 -0.03 2.05 -6.64
N THR A 117 0.02 0.73 -6.52
CA THR A 117 1.16 -0.07 -7.00
C THR A 117 1.29 0.02 -8.51
N SER A 118 0.18 -0.10 -9.26
CA SER A 118 0.18 0.02 -10.71
C SER A 118 0.66 1.39 -11.20
N ALA A 119 0.23 2.47 -10.56
CA ALA A 119 0.69 3.82 -10.91
C ALA A 119 2.21 3.99 -10.71
N LEU A 120 2.74 3.43 -9.62
CA LEU A 120 4.18 3.44 -9.36
C LEU A 120 4.95 2.58 -10.36
N HIS A 121 4.44 1.40 -10.71
CA HIS A 121 5.04 0.55 -11.75
C HIS A 121 5.04 1.24 -13.11
N GLN A 122 3.97 1.92 -13.48
CA GLN A 122 3.91 2.70 -14.72
C GLN A 122 4.97 3.81 -14.75
N LEU A 123 5.20 4.51 -13.63
CA LEU A 123 6.28 5.49 -13.55
C LEU A 123 7.65 4.84 -13.74
N LEU A 124 7.86 3.66 -13.19
CA LEU A 124 9.13 2.93 -13.31
C LEU A 124 9.43 2.52 -14.76
N GLU A 125 8.43 2.25 -15.61
CA GLU A 125 8.63 1.94 -17.04
C GLU A 125 9.38 3.04 -17.80
N HIS A 126 9.27 4.29 -17.35
CA HIS A 126 9.90 5.44 -17.97
C HIS A 126 11.21 5.90 -17.31
N LYS A 127 11.67 5.16 -16.29
CA LYS A 127 12.88 5.49 -15.53
C LYS A 127 14.03 4.56 -15.88
N LYS A 128 15.25 5.04 -15.66
CA LYS A 128 16.45 4.24 -15.88
C LYS A 128 16.93 3.64 -14.56
N TYR A 129 16.77 2.34 -14.42
CA TYR A 129 17.20 1.55 -13.27
C TYR A 129 17.44 0.09 -13.71
N HIS A 130 17.86 -0.76 -12.79
CA HIS A 130 18.01 -2.20 -13.06
C HIS A 130 16.90 -2.98 -12.37
N LEU A 131 16.10 -3.70 -13.16
CA LEU A 131 15.01 -4.52 -12.69
C LEU A 131 15.40 -5.99 -12.74
N PHE A 132 15.17 -6.69 -11.63
CA PHE A 132 15.27 -8.14 -11.51
C PHE A 132 13.88 -8.67 -11.17
N GLU A 133 13.10 -9.03 -12.19
CA GLU A 133 11.77 -9.63 -12.03
C GLU A 133 11.87 -11.12 -11.85
N GLN A 134 10.82 -11.71 -11.24
CA GLN A 134 10.74 -13.14 -10.92
C GLN A 134 12.00 -13.64 -10.18
N ALA A 135 12.62 -12.74 -9.41
CA ALA A 135 13.88 -12.92 -8.73
C ALA A 135 13.71 -12.87 -7.21
N GLN A 136 14.25 -13.85 -6.53
CA GLN A 136 14.22 -13.92 -5.07
C GLN A 136 15.63 -13.84 -4.52
N VAL A 137 15.85 -13.03 -3.51
CA VAL A 137 17.10 -13.02 -2.74
C VAL A 137 17.11 -14.26 -1.84
N VAL A 138 18.12 -15.11 -2.02
CA VAL A 138 18.28 -16.34 -1.23
C VAL A 138 19.36 -16.20 -0.16
N ASP A 139 20.37 -15.34 -0.40
CA ASP A 139 21.47 -15.11 0.52
C ASP A 139 21.95 -13.65 0.46
N MET A 140 22.60 -13.18 1.52
CA MET A 140 23.18 -11.86 1.65
C MET A 140 24.47 -11.92 2.45
N SER A 141 25.51 -11.22 2.00
CA SER A 141 26.78 -11.15 2.71
C SER A 141 26.62 -10.59 4.14
N PRO A 142 27.51 -10.98 5.06
CA PRO A 142 27.52 -10.47 6.44
C PRO A 142 27.61 -8.94 6.54
N GLU A 143 27.22 -8.38 7.68
CA GLU A 143 27.15 -6.92 7.91
C GLU A 143 28.48 -6.20 7.73
N GLU A 144 29.56 -6.87 8.02
CA GLU A 144 30.93 -6.34 7.96
C GLU A 144 31.43 -6.17 6.51
N VAL A 145 30.72 -6.78 5.52
CA VAL A 145 31.09 -6.69 4.11
C VAL A 145 30.38 -5.51 3.45
N SER A 146 31.16 -4.56 2.93
CA SER A 146 30.66 -3.41 2.18
C SER A 146 31.45 -3.25 0.88
N PRO A 147 30.82 -3.11 -0.29
CA PRO A 147 29.36 -3.18 -0.52
C PRO A 147 28.77 -4.56 -0.21
N ARG A 148 27.49 -4.61 0.10
CA ARG A 148 26.74 -5.85 0.37
C ARG A 148 26.56 -6.66 -0.91
N THR A 149 26.75 -7.95 -0.83
CA THR A 149 26.47 -8.89 -1.92
C THR A 149 25.14 -9.59 -1.66
N LEU A 150 24.23 -9.55 -2.62
CA LEU A 150 22.99 -10.32 -2.64
C LEU A 150 23.14 -11.45 -3.65
N THR A 151 22.75 -12.67 -3.28
CA THR A 151 22.67 -13.82 -4.18
C THR A 151 21.20 -14.06 -4.52
N LEU A 152 20.89 -14.05 -5.81
CA LEU A 152 19.56 -14.37 -6.33
C LEU A 152 19.38 -15.89 -6.47
N GLY A 153 18.12 -16.33 -6.51
CA GLY A 153 17.78 -17.74 -6.69
C GLY A 153 18.31 -18.35 -8.01
N SER A 154 18.62 -17.55 -9.00
CA SER A 154 19.30 -17.92 -10.25
C SER A 154 20.78 -18.26 -10.06
N GLY A 155 21.37 -17.89 -8.93
CA GLY A 155 22.82 -17.91 -8.67
C GLY A 155 23.54 -16.63 -9.09
N GLU A 156 22.84 -15.66 -9.68
CA GLU A 156 23.39 -14.34 -10.00
C GLU A 156 23.70 -13.56 -8.71
N GLN A 157 24.82 -12.82 -8.73
CA GLN A 157 25.23 -11.97 -7.62
C GLN A 157 25.25 -10.51 -8.03
N ILE A 158 24.67 -9.66 -7.18
CA ILE A 158 24.68 -8.21 -7.29
C ILE A 158 25.26 -7.61 -6.03
N THR A 159 25.89 -6.44 -6.16
CA THR A 159 26.44 -5.70 -5.01
C THR A 159 25.77 -4.34 -4.88
N ALA A 160 25.54 -3.91 -3.65
CA ALA A 160 24.98 -2.60 -3.37
C ALA A 160 25.56 -2.00 -2.08
N THR A 161 25.73 -0.69 -2.07
CA THR A 161 26.17 0.02 -0.87
C THR A 161 25.14 -0.06 0.25
N ILE A 162 23.84 0.05 -0.14
CA ILE A 162 22.70 -0.05 0.79
C ILE A 162 21.74 -1.12 0.26
N VAL A 163 21.25 -1.97 1.16
CA VAL A 163 20.18 -2.93 0.88
C VAL A 163 18.94 -2.54 1.68
N VAL A 164 17.81 -2.42 0.99
CA VAL A 164 16.51 -2.09 1.58
C VAL A 164 15.57 -3.27 1.45
N GLY A 165 15.12 -3.81 2.58
CA GLY A 165 14.06 -4.83 2.62
C GLY A 165 12.67 -4.18 2.60
N ALA A 166 11.99 -4.23 1.46
CA ALA A 166 10.61 -3.83 1.26
C ALA A 166 9.71 -5.02 0.85
N ASP A 167 10.14 -6.22 1.21
CA ASP A 167 9.61 -7.53 0.82
C ASP A 167 8.50 -8.06 1.75
N GLY A 168 7.85 -7.15 2.48
CA GLY A 168 6.62 -7.40 3.23
C GLY A 168 6.82 -8.00 4.63
N ALA A 169 5.72 -8.49 5.21
CA ALA A 169 5.67 -8.94 6.60
C ALA A 169 6.64 -10.10 6.89
N ASN A 170 6.81 -11.00 5.94
CA ASN A 170 7.69 -12.17 6.05
C ASN A 170 9.08 -11.91 5.44
N SER A 171 9.56 -10.68 5.55
CA SER A 171 10.80 -10.20 4.93
C SER A 171 11.95 -11.19 5.04
N LYS A 172 12.46 -11.64 3.89
CA LYS A 172 13.65 -12.46 3.79
C LYS A 172 14.90 -11.65 4.10
N ILE A 173 14.93 -10.38 3.67
CA ILE A 173 16.05 -9.47 3.93
C ILE A 173 16.22 -9.25 5.43
N ARG A 174 15.13 -9.04 6.16
CA ARG A 174 15.16 -8.93 7.63
C ARG A 174 15.78 -10.17 8.28
N GLN A 175 15.39 -11.37 7.81
CA GLN A 175 15.92 -12.64 8.31
C GLN A 175 17.42 -12.78 8.02
N LEU A 176 17.84 -12.50 6.78
CA LEU A 176 19.24 -12.56 6.36
C LEU A 176 20.11 -11.53 7.08
N ALA A 177 19.55 -10.38 7.43
CA ALA A 177 20.22 -9.36 8.23
C ALA A 177 20.28 -9.71 9.73
N GLY A 178 19.71 -10.84 10.17
CA GLY A 178 19.70 -11.22 11.57
C GLY A 178 18.89 -10.29 12.48
N LEU A 179 17.97 -9.49 11.91
CA LEU A 179 17.14 -8.54 12.66
C LEU A 179 15.98 -9.29 13.33
N PRO A 180 15.94 -9.36 14.67
CA PRO A 180 14.89 -10.11 15.37
C PRO A 180 13.56 -9.39 15.28
N THR A 181 12.47 -10.18 15.22
CA THR A 181 11.09 -9.70 15.41
C THR A 181 10.53 -10.25 16.71
N ARG A 182 9.75 -9.43 17.38
CA ARG A 182 8.91 -9.88 18.49
C ARG A 182 7.49 -10.07 17.96
N GLU A 183 7.02 -11.29 18.00
CA GLU A 183 5.71 -11.66 17.47
C GLU A 183 4.80 -12.13 18.60
N TRP A 184 3.54 -11.71 18.55
CA TRP A 184 2.48 -12.24 19.38
C TRP A 184 1.19 -12.26 18.57
N ASP A 185 0.38 -13.28 18.81
CA ASP A 185 -0.90 -13.44 18.13
C ASP A 185 -1.98 -12.62 18.83
N TYR A 186 -2.75 -11.86 18.04
CA TYR A 186 -4.06 -11.39 18.47
C TYR A 186 -5.05 -12.49 18.13
N PRO A 187 -5.81 -13.06 19.10
CA PRO A 187 -6.74 -14.15 18.83
C PRO A 187 -7.97 -13.67 18.06
N HIS A 188 -7.73 -12.98 16.96
CA HIS A 188 -8.72 -12.42 16.06
C HIS A 188 -8.40 -12.72 14.61
N HIS A 189 -9.45 -12.88 13.81
CA HIS A 189 -9.37 -12.87 12.35
C HIS A 189 -9.97 -11.58 11.82
N ALA A 190 -9.39 -11.01 10.77
CA ALA A 190 -9.95 -9.88 10.04
C ALA A 190 -10.62 -10.38 8.76
N LEU A 191 -11.92 -10.17 8.65
CA LEU A 191 -12.66 -10.35 7.41
C LEU A 191 -12.62 -9.01 6.66
N ILE A 192 -12.15 -9.06 5.41
CA ILE A 192 -12.11 -7.90 4.53
C ILE A 192 -12.97 -8.23 3.32
N THR A 193 -13.94 -7.38 3.03
CA THR A 193 -14.83 -7.55 1.88
C THR A 193 -15.42 -6.21 1.43
N ARG A 194 -16.04 -6.22 0.26
CA ARG A 194 -16.83 -5.10 -0.26
C ARG A 194 -18.32 -5.40 -0.11
N VAL A 195 -19.08 -4.41 0.28
CA VAL A 195 -20.53 -4.47 0.35
C VAL A 195 -21.18 -3.31 -0.39
N LYS A 196 -22.33 -3.59 -1.02
CA LYS A 196 -23.24 -2.57 -1.48
C LYS A 196 -24.13 -2.16 -0.33
N VAL A 197 -24.26 -0.86 -0.09
CA VAL A 197 -25.09 -0.30 0.97
C VAL A 197 -26.30 0.43 0.39
N THR A 198 -27.42 0.43 1.12
CA THR A 198 -28.68 1.03 0.68
C THR A 198 -28.75 2.53 0.93
N LYS A 199 -27.87 3.06 1.78
CA LYS A 199 -27.79 4.49 2.11
C LYS A 199 -26.42 5.00 1.70
N SER A 200 -26.37 6.28 1.31
CA SER A 200 -25.10 6.94 1.04
C SER A 200 -24.16 6.85 2.25
N HIS A 201 -22.90 6.55 2.00
CA HIS A 201 -21.83 6.63 3.01
C HIS A 201 -21.48 8.08 3.38
N GLN A 202 -22.00 9.08 2.64
CA GLN A 202 -21.79 10.52 2.89
C GLN A 202 -20.32 10.92 2.96
N ASN A 203 -19.45 10.25 2.18
CA ASN A 203 -18.00 10.41 2.23
C ASN A 203 -17.39 10.24 3.63
N ALA A 204 -18.01 9.44 4.47
CA ALA A 204 -17.58 9.23 5.84
C ALA A 204 -17.06 7.82 6.05
N ALA A 205 -15.97 7.70 6.81
CA ALA A 205 -15.48 6.45 7.35
C ALA A 205 -16.17 6.20 8.71
N TRP A 206 -16.60 4.96 8.94
CA TRP A 206 -17.34 4.56 10.14
C TRP A 206 -16.61 3.42 10.83
N GLN A 207 -16.41 3.51 12.14
CA GLN A 207 -15.78 2.47 12.92
C GLN A 207 -16.51 2.28 14.24
N ARG A 208 -16.87 1.02 14.51
CA ARG A 208 -17.54 0.63 15.75
C ARG A 208 -16.69 -0.38 16.50
N PHE A 209 -16.39 -0.08 17.76
CA PHE A 209 -15.83 -1.06 18.69
C PHE A 209 -16.95 -1.85 19.31
N THR A 210 -16.83 -3.17 19.33
CA THR A 210 -17.76 -4.11 19.98
C THR A 210 -17.00 -4.99 20.96
N GLU A 211 -17.71 -5.73 21.80
CA GLU A 211 -17.10 -6.69 22.73
C GLU A 211 -16.27 -7.75 21.98
N ASP A 212 -16.73 -8.16 20.80
CA ASP A 212 -16.13 -9.22 19.99
C ASP A 212 -15.10 -8.70 18.97
N GLY A 213 -14.92 -7.38 18.84
CA GLY A 213 -13.97 -6.83 17.89
C GLY A 213 -14.36 -5.49 17.29
N ILE A 214 -13.83 -5.20 16.12
CA ILE A 214 -13.98 -3.90 15.47
C ILE A 214 -14.60 -4.10 14.10
N LEU A 215 -15.63 -3.30 13.80
CA LEU A 215 -16.24 -3.23 12.48
C LEU A 215 -16.02 -1.85 11.89
N ALA A 216 -15.34 -1.78 10.74
CA ALA A 216 -15.14 -0.54 10.00
C ALA A 216 -15.80 -0.59 8.62
N PHE A 217 -16.36 0.54 8.20
CA PHE A 217 -16.87 0.79 6.85
C PHE A 217 -16.07 1.94 6.26
N LEU A 218 -15.38 1.67 5.17
CA LEU A 218 -14.61 2.66 4.43
C LEU A 218 -15.35 2.98 3.13
N PRO A 219 -15.63 4.26 2.83
CA PRO A 219 -16.35 4.63 1.62
C PRO A 219 -15.55 4.27 0.38
N LEU A 220 -16.21 3.71 -0.61
CA LEU A 220 -15.63 3.39 -1.91
C LEU A 220 -16.38 4.14 -3.02
N LEU A 221 -15.66 4.46 -4.09
CA LEU A 221 -16.27 4.98 -5.29
C LEU A 221 -17.20 3.90 -5.87
N GLY A 222 -18.46 4.25 -6.09
CA GLY A 222 -19.42 3.38 -6.76
C GLY A 222 -19.26 3.41 -8.27
N ALA A 223 -19.48 2.30 -8.97
CA ALA A 223 -19.72 2.36 -10.39
C ALA A 223 -21.03 3.13 -10.61
N ALA A 224 -20.96 4.23 -11.33
CA ALA A 224 -22.17 4.94 -11.79
C ALA A 224 -22.82 4.11 -12.90
N GLU A 225 -23.74 3.23 -12.56
CA GLU A 225 -24.73 2.77 -13.53
C GLU A 225 -25.76 3.89 -13.72
N GLU A 226 -26.13 4.19 -14.95
CA GLU A 226 -27.08 5.25 -15.28
C GLU A 226 -28.33 5.16 -14.38
N GLY A 227 -28.51 6.17 -13.53
CA GLY A 227 -29.71 6.37 -12.72
C GLY A 227 -29.75 5.71 -11.35
N LEU A 228 -28.68 5.05 -10.87
CA LEU A 228 -28.62 4.49 -9.52
C LEU A 228 -27.34 4.95 -8.82
N ASP A 229 -27.47 5.76 -7.79
CA ASP A 229 -26.39 6.04 -6.82
C ASP A 229 -26.01 4.73 -6.13
N GLN A 230 -25.06 4.01 -6.69
CA GLN A 230 -24.57 2.78 -6.07
C GLN A 230 -23.49 3.12 -5.04
N HIS A 231 -23.84 2.97 -3.77
CA HIS A 231 -22.92 3.20 -2.68
C HIS A 231 -22.24 1.89 -2.27
N TYR A 232 -20.93 1.87 -2.27
CA TYR A 232 -20.13 0.74 -1.80
C TYR A 232 -19.26 1.14 -0.63
N CYS A 233 -19.01 0.18 0.25
CA CYS A 233 -18.03 0.31 1.32
C CYS A 233 -17.11 -0.91 1.34
N SER A 234 -15.84 -0.69 1.63
CA SER A 234 -14.98 -1.77 2.12
C SER A 234 -15.26 -1.99 3.59
N ILE A 235 -15.46 -3.25 3.97
CA ILE A 235 -15.62 -3.65 5.37
C ILE A 235 -14.30 -4.26 5.85
N VAL A 236 -13.87 -3.81 7.03
CA VAL A 236 -12.85 -4.51 7.83
C VAL A 236 -13.51 -4.91 9.13
N TRP A 237 -13.70 -6.21 9.32
CA TRP A 237 -14.35 -6.76 10.48
C TRP A 237 -13.44 -7.73 11.23
N SER A 238 -12.95 -7.28 12.38
CA SER A 238 -12.16 -8.12 13.29
C SER A 238 -13.08 -8.90 14.21
N GLN A 239 -12.86 -10.21 14.30
CA GLN A 239 -13.63 -11.12 15.17
C GLN A 239 -12.70 -12.08 15.90
N PRO A 240 -13.08 -12.58 17.10
CA PRO A 240 -12.36 -13.66 17.77
C PRO A 240 -12.20 -14.88 16.87
N LYS A 241 -11.09 -15.63 17.06
CA LYS A 241 -10.84 -16.91 16.39
C LYS A 241 -11.79 -17.98 16.86
#